data_9b9a8681f3b9401769433d475b2c3e5b
#
_entry.id   9b9a8681f3b9401769433d475b2c3e5b
#
_cell.length_a   1.000
_cell.length_b   1.000
_cell.length_c   1.000
_cell.angle_alpha   90.00
_cell.angle_beta   90.00
_cell.angle_gamma   90.00
#
_symmetry.space_group_name_H-M   'P 1'
#
loop_
_entity.id
_entity.type
_entity.pdbx_description
1 polymer ?
#
loop_
_entity_poly.entity_id
_entity_poly.type
_entity_poly.pdbx_seq_one_letter_code
_entity_poly.pdbx_strand_id
1 'polypeptide(L)'
;VCPGARGGGGGGGGVVWGVLFFFWGLGWGGGGGAPRGGARGAFDGEDATGADLAAAITVSLPEAAQGTTHRLRLPTGKDVEVKIPAGIVSGQQIRLRGQGGAGPASAGDVLITVSIAPHATFTLDGTDVRVDLPITLYEAVLGAKVRVPTLDRPVEIAVPAGTSSGRTFRLKGKGFPAKAGRGDLLATARIVLPGKNDAELEELMRKWRSEKAYDPRKGS
;
A
#
# COMPACT_ATOMS: atom_id res chain seq x y z
N VAL A 1 3.65 3.15 -52.16
CA VAL A 1 2.87 4.37 -51.92
C VAL A 1 2.40 4.34 -50.46
N CYS A 2 3.13 5.02 -49.59
CA CYS A 2 2.67 5.43 -48.24
C CYS A 2 1.94 6.77 -48.32
N PRO A 3 1.14 7.12 -47.33
CA PRO A 3 1.56 8.09 -46.34
C PRO A 3 1.12 7.65 -44.90
N GLY A 4 1.87 7.85 -43.81
CA GLY A 4 2.17 9.12 -43.22
C GLY A 4 1.15 9.48 -42.14
N ALA A 5 1.40 9.17 -40.85
CA ALA A 5 0.71 9.87 -39.76
C ALA A 5 1.69 10.04 -38.56
N ARG A 6 2.03 11.31 -38.35
CA ARG A 6 2.61 11.83 -37.11
C ARG A 6 1.53 11.82 -36.01
N GLY A 7 1.94 11.64 -34.81
CA GLY A 7 1.12 11.85 -33.62
C GLY A 7 1.97 11.73 -32.38
N GLY A 8 2.59 12.83 -32.01
CA GLY A 8 3.17 13.00 -30.68
C GLY A 8 2.06 13.27 -29.67
N GLY A 9 2.32 12.96 -28.42
CA GLY A 9 1.40 13.25 -27.32
C GLY A 9 1.96 12.68 -26.04
N GLY A 10 2.87 13.39 -25.43
CA GLY A 10 3.18 13.19 -24.02
C GLY A 10 1.95 13.52 -23.19
N GLY A 11 1.50 12.58 -22.43
CA GLY A 11 0.45 12.76 -21.44
C GLY A 11 0.94 12.25 -20.10
N GLY A 12 1.40 13.17 -19.26
CA GLY A 12 1.63 12.89 -17.86
C GLY A 12 0.32 12.45 -17.22
N GLY A 13 0.22 11.17 -16.92
CA GLY A 13 -0.89 10.61 -16.16
C GLY A 13 -0.79 11.01 -14.70
N GLY A 14 -1.40 12.14 -14.35
CA GLY A 14 -1.74 12.43 -12.97
C GLY A 14 -2.72 11.36 -12.49
N VAL A 15 -2.31 10.52 -11.56
CA VAL A 15 -3.21 9.59 -10.85
C VAL A 15 -4.18 10.41 -10.02
N VAL A 16 -5.36 10.63 -10.58
CA VAL A 16 -6.49 11.18 -9.84
C VAL A 16 -6.99 10.07 -8.92
N TRP A 17 -6.61 10.13 -7.66
CA TRP A 17 -7.11 9.25 -6.61
C TRP A 17 -8.59 9.56 -6.35
N GLY A 18 -9.46 8.70 -6.84
CA GLY A 18 -10.88 8.82 -6.62
C GLY A 18 -11.25 8.53 -5.17
N VAL A 19 -11.83 9.52 -4.51
CA VAL A 19 -12.46 9.33 -3.20
C VAL A 19 -13.82 8.67 -3.44
N LEU A 20 -13.95 7.42 -3.06
CA LEU A 20 -15.21 6.68 -3.15
C LEU A 20 -16.04 6.97 -1.87
N PHE A 21 -17.12 7.72 -2.04
CA PHE A 21 -18.09 7.93 -0.97
C PHE A 21 -19.13 6.80 -0.99
N PHE A 22 -19.17 6.02 0.07
CA PHE A 22 -20.30 5.11 0.32
C PHE A 22 -21.34 5.81 1.19
N PHE A 23 -22.48 6.11 0.58
CA PHE A 23 -23.69 6.55 1.28
C PHE A 23 -24.45 5.30 1.73
N TRP A 24 -24.46 5.01 3.02
CA TRP A 24 -25.31 3.97 3.57
C TRP A 24 -26.58 4.60 4.10
N GLY A 25 -27.62 4.60 3.26
CA GLY A 25 -28.97 4.96 3.66
C GLY A 25 -29.65 3.78 4.37
N LEU A 26 -29.83 3.87 5.67
CA LEU A 26 -30.74 2.99 6.39
C LEU A 26 -32.13 3.62 6.33
N GLY A 27 -32.96 3.10 5.42
CA GLY A 27 -34.40 3.35 5.45
C GLY A 27 -35.08 2.42 6.48
N TRP A 28 -35.71 2.97 7.46
CA TRP A 28 -36.65 2.22 8.29
C TRP A 28 -38.01 2.87 8.16
N GLY A 29 -38.90 2.16 7.49
CA GLY A 29 -40.28 2.52 7.36
C GLY A 29 -41.17 1.84 8.44
N GLY A 30 -42.19 2.54 8.83
CA GLY A 30 -43.40 1.86 9.13
C GLY A 30 -44.06 2.08 10.48
N GLY A 31 -45.23 2.60 10.44
CA GLY A 31 -46.30 2.12 11.27
C GLY A 31 -46.87 3.10 12.31
N GLY A 32 -48.01 3.59 11.97
CA GLY A 32 -48.83 4.55 12.68
C GLY A 32 -49.34 4.15 14.07
N GLY A 33 -49.78 5.16 14.76
CA GLY A 33 -50.56 5.07 16.00
C GLY A 33 -50.56 6.41 16.73
N ALA A 34 -51.59 7.21 16.53
CA ALA A 34 -51.85 8.34 17.41
C ALA A 34 -52.46 7.86 18.71
N PRO A 35 -52.08 8.46 19.83
CA PRO A 35 -53.08 8.99 20.74
C PRO A 35 -52.82 10.44 21.16
N ARG A 36 -53.91 11.19 21.24
CA ARG A 36 -54.02 12.49 21.86
C ARG A 36 -53.65 12.42 23.36
N GLY A 37 -52.83 13.36 23.80
CA GLY A 37 -52.59 13.57 25.21
C GLY A 37 -51.56 14.68 25.38
N GLY A 38 -52.00 15.89 25.73
CA GLY A 38 -51.14 17.04 25.97
C GLY A 38 -50.25 16.84 27.18
N ALA A 39 -49.00 17.13 27.02
CA ALA A 39 -48.09 17.55 28.07
C ALA A 39 -47.12 18.55 27.44
N ARG A 40 -47.15 19.78 27.95
CA ARG A 40 -46.05 20.72 27.76
C ARG A 40 -44.82 20.11 28.41
N GLY A 41 -44.07 19.28 27.66
CA GLY A 41 -42.75 18.85 28.00
C GLY A 41 -41.79 19.93 27.55
N ALA A 42 -40.96 20.42 28.44
CA ALA A 42 -39.81 21.24 28.16
C ALA A 42 -39.01 20.59 27.05
N PHE A 43 -38.79 21.28 25.95
CA PHE A 43 -37.77 20.95 25.02
C PHE A 43 -36.43 21.15 25.77
N ASP A 44 -35.92 20.10 26.40
CA ASP A 44 -34.51 19.99 26.67
C ASP A 44 -33.82 20.17 25.32
N GLY A 45 -33.17 21.30 25.15
CA GLY A 45 -32.37 21.57 23.98
C GLY A 45 -31.24 20.56 23.95
N GLU A 46 -31.47 19.42 23.28
CA GLU A 46 -30.38 18.59 22.82
C GLU A 46 -29.43 19.51 22.05
N ASP A 47 -28.22 19.64 22.57
CA ASP A 47 -27.11 20.32 21.91
C ASP A 47 -27.01 19.72 20.50
N ALA A 48 -27.60 20.41 19.51
CA ALA A 48 -27.66 19.91 18.15
C ALA A 48 -26.26 20.06 17.54
N THR A 49 -25.43 19.07 17.84
CA THR A 49 -24.13 18.88 17.26
C THR A 49 -24.28 18.63 15.74
N GLY A 50 -23.44 19.20 14.94
CA GLY A 50 -23.44 18.96 13.50
C GLY A 50 -23.22 17.49 13.17
N ALA A 51 -23.68 17.07 12.01
CA ALA A 51 -23.51 15.68 11.56
C ALA A 51 -22.05 15.29 11.42
N ASP A 52 -21.72 14.08 11.90
CA ASP A 52 -20.41 13.48 11.65
C ASP A 52 -20.28 13.07 10.19
N LEU A 53 -19.10 13.25 9.62
CA LEU A 53 -18.79 12.91 8.25
C LEU A 53 -17.82 11.71 8.22
N ALA A 54 -18.11 10.75 7.34
CA ALA A 54 -17.21 9.65 7.06
C ALA A 54 -16.44 9.91 5.74
N ALA A 55 -15.15 9.70 5.77
CA ALA A 55 -14.28 9.79 4.59
C ALA A 55 -13.31 8.60 4.57
N ALA A 56 -12.83 8.24 3.39
CA ALA A 56 -11.81 7.22 3.21
C ALA A 56 -10.61 7.83 2.48
N ILE A 57 -9.41 7.44 2.90
CA ILE A 57 -8.16 7.82 2.25
C ILE A 57 -7.33 6.59 1.96
N THR A 58 -6.75 6.56 0.77
CA THR A 58 -5.82 5.49 0.38
C THR A 58 -4.41 6.03 0.34
N VAL A 59 -3.50 5.37 1.04
CA VAL A 59 -2.08 5.72 1.13
C VAL A 59 -1.23 4.59 0.58
N SER A 60 -0.05 4.91 0.08
CA SER A 60 0.92 3.89 -0.33
C SER A 60 1.59 3.22 0.89
N LEU A 61 2.14 2.02 0.68
CA LEU A 61 2.83 1.29 1.74
C LEU A 61 4.03 2.06 2.34
N PRO A 62 4.89 2.73 1.54
CA PRO A 62 5.96 3.57 2.08
C PRO A 62 5.45 4.76 2.90
N GLU A 63 4.38 5.43 2.45
CA GLU A 63 3.76 6.53 3.20
C GLU A 63 3.17 6.07 4.53
N ALA A 64 2.50 4.91 4.54
CA ALA A 64 1.99 4.30 5.76
C ALA A 64 3.12 3.93 6.73
N ALA A 65 4.29 3.53 6.22
CA ALA A 65 5.45 3.19 7.03
C ALA A 65 6.14 4.41 7.63
N GLN A 66 6.29 5.49 6.85
CA GLN A 66 7.02 6.70 7.28
C GLN A 66 6.12 7.72 7.98
N GLY A 67 4.81 7.62 7.76
CA GLY A 67 3.85 8.65 8.10
C GLY A 67 3.88 9.79 7.08
N THR A 68 2.75 10.43 6.91
CA THR A 68 2.59 11.50 5.93
C THR A 68 1.48 12.45 6.33
N THR A 69 1.40 13.58 5.66
CA THR A 69 0.30 14.53 5.83
C THR A 69 -0.42 14.65 4.49
N HIS A 70 -1.70 14.31 4.47
CA HIS A 70 -2.55 14.44 3.30
C HIS A 70 -3.53 15.59 3.44
N ARG A 71 -3.75 16.33 2.35
CA ARG A 71 -4.85 17.29 2.26
C ARG A 71 -6.06 16.59 1.67
N LEU A 72 -7.15 16.64 2.42
CA LEU A 72 -8.43 16.07 2.01
C LEU A 72 -9.45 17.20 1.86
N ARG A 73 -10.10 17.26 0.72
CA ARG A 73 -11.23 18.16 0.51
C ARG A 73 -12.51 17.45 0.98
N LEU A 74 -13.14 18.03 1.99
CA LEU A 74 -14.38 17.50 2.53
C LEU A 74 -15.57 17.88 1.64
N PRO A 75 -16.70 17.14 1.74
CA PRO A 75 -17.94 17.49 1.03
C PRO A 75 -18.46 18.87 1.38
N THR A 76 -18.09 19.37 2.55
CA THR A 76 -18.39 20.75 2.99
C THR A 76 -17.59 21.83 2.26
N GLY A 77 -16.70 21.46 1.33
CA GLY A 77 -15.83 22.38 0.61
C GLY A 77 -14.59 22.85 1.38
N LYS A 78 -14.43 22.39 2.63
CA LYS A 78 -13.24 22.72 3.44
C LYS A 78 -12.09 21.78 3.09
N ASP A 79 -10.88 22.32 2.96
CA ASP A 79 -9.65 21.54 2.87
C ASP A 79 -9.11 21.29 4.28
N VAL A 80 -8.89 20.03 4.63
CA VAL A 80 -8.40 19.61 5.95
C VAL A 80 -7.09 18.86 5.78
N GLU A 81 -6.10 19.21 6.58
CA GLU A 81 -4.86 18.47 6.69
C GLU A 81 -5.01 17.28 7.64
N VAL A 82 -4.78 16.09 7.11
CA VAL A 82 -4.82 14.84 7.87
C VAL A 82 -3.41 14.34 8.10
N LYS A 83 -2.98 14.36 9.35
CA LYS A 83 -1.70 13.79 9.73
C LYS A 83 -1.85 12.29 9.96
N ILE A 84 -1.21 11.50 9.12
CA ILE A 84 -1.18 10.03 9.20
C ILE A 84 0.08 9.62 9.95
N PRO A 85 -0.04 8.97 11.13
CA PRO A 85 1.12 8.54 11.88
C PRO A 85 1.84 7.38 11.17
N ALA A 86 3.15 7.28 11.41
CA ALA A 86 3.93 6.13 10.93
C ALA A 86 3.43 4.82 11.56
N GLY A 87 3.38 3.75 10.75
CA GLY A 87 2.92 2.45 11.21
C GLY A 87 1.39 2.31 11.29
N ILE A 88 0.66 3.12 10.55
CA ILE A 88 -0.80 3.00 10.47
C ILE A 88 -1.18 1.71 9.73
N VAL A 89 -2.21 1.02 10.23
CA VAL A 89 -2.71 -0.23 9.64
C VAL A 89 -3.95 0.04 8.80
N SER A 90 -4.14 -0.74 7.74
CA SER A 90 -5.34 -0.64 6.90
C SER A 90 -6.61 -0.89 7.73
N GLY A 91 -7.63 -0.05 7.54
CA GLY A 91 -8.87 -0.06 8.31
C GLY A 91 -8.83 0.80 9.58
N GLN A 92 -7.70 1.37 9.94
CA GLN A 92 -7.61 2.26 11.10
C GLN A 92 -8.31 3.58 10.82
N GLN A 93 -9.04 4.08 11.83
CA GLN A 93 -9.78 5.34 11.74
C GLN A 93 -9.03 6.47 12.45
N ILE A 94 -9.03 7.64 11.80
CA ILE A 94 -8.54 8.90 12.35
C ILE A 94 -9.73 9.83 12.52
N ARG A 95 -9.93 10.32 13.75
CA ARG A 95 -11.00 11.26 14.07
C ARG A 95 -10.48 12.68 14.08
N LEU A 96 -11.08 13.54 13.27
CA LEU A 96 -10.81 14.97 13.24
C LEU A 96 -11.97 15.70 13.88
N ARG A 97 -11.75 16.20 15.09
CA ARG A 97 -12.78 16.85 15.89
C ARG A 97 -13.19 18.21 15.32
N GLY A 98 -14.47 18.48 15.29
CA GLY A 98 -15.03 19.77 14.89
C GLY A 98 -14.84 20.12 13.41
N GLN A 99 -14.53 19.14 12.54
CA GLN A 99 -14.36 19.35 11.10
C GLN A 99 -15.51 18.78 10.26
N GLY A 100 -16.53 18.23 10.91
CA GLY A 100 -17.72 17.69 10.27
C GLY A 100 -18.71 18.73 9.81
N GLY A 101 -19.99 18.33 9.73
CA GLY A 101 -21.08 19.22 9.35
C GLY A 101 -21.27 20.35 10.36
N ALA A 102 -21.68 21.52 9.88
CA ALA A 102 -22.01 22.63 10.76
C ALA A 102 -23.30 22.31 11.53
N GLY A 103 -23.27 22.46 12.85
CA GLY A 103 -24.42 22.40 13.73
C GLY A 103 -24.61 23.71 14.46
N PRO A 104 -25.80 23.98 15.04
CA PRO A 104 -26.09 25.23 15.74
C PRO A 104 -25.27 25.39 17.03
N ALA A 105 -24.88 24.32 17.71
CA ALA A 105 -24.06 24.36 18.92
C ALA A 105 -22.59 24.10 18.66
N SER A 106 -22.27 23.08 17.83
CA SER A 106 -20.90 22.72 17.46
C SER A 106 -20.87 21.98 16.13
N ALA A 107 -19.73 22.03 15.44
CA ALA A 107 -19.52 21.21 14.25
C ALA A 107 -19.33 19.74 14.66
N GLY A 108 -19.84 18.83 13.85
CA GLY A 108 -19.58 17.37 13.98
C GLY A 108 -18.11 17.03 13.73
N ASP A 109 -17.81 15.75 13.78
CA ASP A 109 -16.46 15.24 13.55
C ASP A 109 -16.31 14.62 12.17
N VAL A 110 -15.07 14.43 11.71
CA VAL A 110 -14.77 13.64 10.52
C VAL A 110 -14.05 12.37 10.92
N LEU A 111 -14.63 11.23 10.53
CA LEU A 111 -14.04 9.90 10.71
C LEU A 111 -13.40 9.47 9.39
N ILE A 112 -12.08 9.40 9.38
CA ILE A 112 -11.30 9.05 8.18
C ILE A 112 -10.80 7.63 8.31
N THR A 113 -11.27 6.73 7.44
CA THR A 113 -10.78 5.36 7.37
C THR A 113 -9.59 5.32 6.42
N VAL A 114 -8.44 4.84 6.91
CA VAL A 114 -7.21 4.72 6.13
C VAL A 114 -7.13 3.33 5.50
N SER A 115 -6.89 3.28 4.20
CA SER A 115 -6.63 2.06 3.44
C SER A 115 -5.22 2.10 2.87
N ILE A 116 -4.49 0.98 2.91
CA ILE A 116 -3.17 0.88 2.31
C ILE A 116 -3.31 0.25 0.93
N ALA A 117 -2.81 0.94 -0.10
CA ALA A 117 -2.80 0.42 -1.46
C ALA A 117 -1.83 -0.77 -1.58
N PRO A 118 -2.18 -1.81 -2.35
CA PRO A 118 -1.23 -2.85 -2.72
C PRO A 118 -0.01 -2.23 -3.41
N HIS A 119 1.19 -2.73 -3.06
CA HIS A 119 2.43 -2.24 -3.66
C HIS A 119 2.96 -3.28 -4.65
N ALA A 120 3.49 -2.83 -5.80
CA ALA A 120 3.96 -3.73 -6.86
C ALA A 120 5.14 -4.62 -6.43
N THR A 121 5.99 -4.11 -5.54
CA THR A 121 7.25 -4.76 -5.16
C THR A 121 7.20 -5.37 -3.76
N PHE A 122 6.43 -4.76 -2.84
CA PHE A 122 6.39 -5.15 -1.45
C PHE A 122 5.07 -5.83 -1.10
N THR A 123 5.16 -6.95 -0.41
CA THR A 123 4.02 -7.64 0.19
C THR A 123 4.13 -7.56 1.71
N LEU A 124 3.10 -7.03 2.36
CA LEU A 124 3.04 -6.95 3.81
C LEU A 124 2.54 -8.29 4.39
N ASP A 125 3.27 -8.83 5.35
CA ASP A 125 2.94 -10.05 6.08
C ASP A 125 3.02 -9.75 7.59
N GLY A 126 1.91 -9.31 8.17
CA GLY A 126 1.89 -8.78 9.51
C GLY A 126 2.73 -7.50 9.65
N THR A 127 3.84 -7.58 10.35
CA THR A 127 4.85 -6.49 10.48
C THR A 127 6.04 -6.70 9.55
N ASP A 128 6.19 -7.89 9.00
CA ASP A 128 7.28 -8.21 8.08
C ASP A 128 6.91 -7.82 6.65
N VAL A 129 7.91 -7.47 5.88
CA VAL A 129 7.75 -7.08 4.49
C VAL A 129 8.51 -8.06 3.61
N ARG A 130 7.83 -8.63 2.63
CA ARG A 130 8.44 -9.51 1.63
C ARG A 130 8.74 -8.73 0.35
N VAL A 131 9.88 -9.03 -0.26
CA VAL A 131 10.28 -8.45 -1.54
C VAL A 131 10.98 -9.51 -2.38
N ASP A 132 10.64 -9.57 -3.66
CA ASP A 132 11.42 -10.34 -4.62
C ASP A 132 12.66 -9.55 -5.02
N LEU A 133 13.82 -10.17 -4.85
CA LEU A 133 15.11 -9.62 -5.22
C LEU A 133 15.59 -10.25 -6.52
N PRO A 134 15.41 -9.58 -7.67
CA PRO A 134 15.95 -10.09 -8.93
C PRO A 134 17.47 -10.03 -8.89
N ILE A 135 18.11 -11.15 -9.16
CA ILE A 135 19.56 -11.29 -9.29
C ILE A 135 19.89 -11.96 -10.62
N THR A 136 21.03 -11.64 -11.16
CA THR A 136 21.53 -12.25 -12.38
C THR A 136 22.14 -13.63 -12.11
N LEU A 137 22.29 -14.43 -13.16
CA LEU A 137 22.87 -15.76 -13.04
C LEU A 137 24.30 -15.70 -12.50
N TYR A 138 25.12 -14.75 -12.98
CA TYR A 138 26.48 -14.60 -12.51
C TYR A 138 26.58 -14.10 -11.07
N GLU A 139 25.68 -13.22 -10.62
CA GLU A 139 25.59 -12.83 -9.21
C GLU A 139 25.23 -13.99 -8.30
N ALA A 140 24.35 -14.87 -8.78
CA ALA A 140 23.95 -16.06 -8.04
C ALA A 140 25.11 -17.07 -7.92
N VAL A 141 25.89 -17.26 -8.99
CA VAL A 141 26.99 -18.24 -9.03
C VAL A 141 28.25 -17.73 -8.33
N LEU A 142 28.65 -16.49 -8.63
CA LEU A 142 29.92 -15.93 -8.14
C LEU A 142 29.78 -15.23 -6.79
N GLY A 143 28.55 -14.87 -6.44
CA GLY A 143 28.26 -13.98 -5.32
C GLY A 143 28.47 -12.52 -5.71
N ALA A 144 27.70 -11.64 -5.11
CA ALA A 144 27.77 -10.21 -5.36
C ALA A 144 27.22 -9.39 -4.17
N LYS A 145 27.51 -8.10 -4.19
CA LYS A 145 26.80 -7.13 -3.35
C LYS A 145 25.63 -6.57 -4.15
N VAL A 146 24.43 -6.76 -3.65
CA VAL A 146 23.20 -6.37 -4.33
C VAL A 146 22.42 -5.38 -3.47
N ARG A 147 21.88 -4.34 -4.11
CA ARG A 147 21.03 -3.36 -3.43
C ARG A 147 19.59 -3.88 -3.37
N VAL A 148 19.09 -4.02 -2.14
CA VAL A 148 17.71 -4.41 -1.86
C VAL A 148 16.90 -3.15 -1.61
N PRO A 149 15.79 -2.92 -2.32
CA PRO A 149 14.86 -1.86 -1.99
C PRO A 149 14.24 -2.11 -0.63
N THR A 150 14.08 -1.08 0.17
CA THR A 150 13.37 -1.14 1.45
C THR A 150 12.34 -0.02 1.53
N LEU A 151 11.49 -0.02 2.55
CA LEU A 151 10.49 1.04 2.75
C LEU A 151 11.11 2.42 3.03
N ASP A 152 12.39 2.47 3.47
CA ASP A 152 13.07 3.73 3.75
C ASP A 152 14.11 4.04 2.66
N ARG A 153 15.27 3.39 2.75
CA ARG A 153 16.40 3.58 1.83
C ARG A 153 16.94 2.22 1.42
N PRO A 154 17.35 2.05 0.15
CA PRO A 154 17.96 0.81 -0.30
C PRO A 154 19.15 0.41 0.58
N VAL A 155 19.27 -0.88 0.88
CA VAL A 155 20.35 -1.46 1.67
C VAL A 155 21.14 -2.43 0.82
N GLU A 156 22.45 -2.38 0.90
CA GLU A 156 23.33 -3.33 0.22
C GLU A 156 23.49 -4.59 1.06
N ILE A 157 23.29 -5.76 0.44
CA ILE A 157 23.52 -7.06 1.06
C ILE A 157 24.54 -7.86 0.24
N ALA A 158 25.29 -8.70 0.92
CA ALA A 158 26.17 -9.67 0.28
C ALA A 158 25.37 -10.95 -0.03
N VAL A 159 25.23 -11.26 -1.31
CA VAL A 159 24.70 -12.54 -1.78
C VAL A 159 25.87 -13.50 -1.90
N PRO A 160 25.90 -14.61 -1.14
CA PRO A 160 27.01 -15.57 -1.23
C PRO A 160 26.99 -16.34 -2.54
N ALA A 161 28.17 -16.77 -2.99
CA ALA A 161 28.31 -17.63 -4.17
C ALA A 161 27.49 -18.93 -4.01
N GLY A 162 26.93 -19.42 -5.12
CA GLY A 162 26.10 -20.60 -5.12
C GLY A 162 24.70 -20.39 -4.54
N THR A 163 24.19 -19.16 -4.56
CA THR A 163 22.83 -18.86 -4.12
C THR A 163 21.82 -19.35 -5.13
N SER A 164 20.90 -20.21 -4.69
CA SER A 164 19.76 -20.67 -5.50
C SER A 164 18.58 -19.72 -5.42
N SER A 165 17.75 -19.73 -6.46
CA SER A 165 16.47 -19.02 -6.47
C SER A 165 15.57 -19.53 -5.32
N GLY A 166 14.83 -18.61 -4.68
CA GLY A 166 14.00 -18.93 -3.51
C GLY A 166 14.71 -18.77 -2.15
N ARG A 167 16.04 -18.55 -2.14
CA ARG A 167 16.75 -18.27 -0.90
C ARG A 167 16.33 -16.90 -0.35
N THR A 168 15.96 -16.87 0.94
CA THR A 168 15.49 -15.65 1.60
C THR A 168 16.56 -15.04 2.50
N PHE A 169 16.81 -13.76 2.34
CA PHE A 169 17.71 -12.96 3.16
C PHE A 169 16.87 -12.08 4.10
N ARG A 170 17.12 -12.20 5.40
CA ARG A 170 16.43 -11.44 6.43
C ARG A 170 17.21 -10.18 6.78
N LEU A 171 16.59 -9.03 6.59
CA LEU A 171 17.13 -7.72 6.98
C LEU A 171 16.38 -7.25 8.23
N LYS A 172 17.02 -7.39 9.39
CA LYS A 172 16.44 -7.06 10.69
C LYS A 172 16.06 -5.58 10.79
N GLY A 173 14.86 -5.31 11.30
CA GLY A 173 14.36 -3.96 11.54
C GLY A 173 14.12 -3.12 10.27
N LYS A 174 13.99 -3.75 9.09
CA LYS A 174 13.69 -3.07 7.80
C LYS A 174 12.27 -3.33 7.31
N GLY A 175 11.44 -3.99 8.10
CA GLY A 175 10.04 -4.22 7.83
C GLY A 175 9.15 -3.02 8.16
N PHE A 176 7.86 -3.29 8.31
CA PHE A 176 6.85 -2.29 8.60
C PHE A 176 6.89 -1.88 10.08
N PRO A 177 6.83 -0.58 10.40
CA PRO A 177 6.78 -0.13 11.79
C PRO A 177 5.42 -0.48 12.40
N ALA A 178 5.44 -0.96 13.63
CA ALA A 178 4.25 -1.24 14.42
C ALA A 178 4.45 -0.75 15.85
N LYS A 179 3.37 -0.72 16.65
CA LYS A 179 3.42 -0.29 18.05
C LYS A 179 4.38 -1.16 18.91
N ALA A 180 4.50 -2.44 18.55
CA ALA A 180 5.37 -3.40 19.26
C ALA A 180 6.83 -3.38 18.79
N GLY A 181 7.17 -2.55 17.82
CA GLY A 181 8.49 -2.48 17.20
C GLY A 181 8.41 -2.57 15.68
N ARG A 182 9.56 -2.57 15.04
CA ARG A 182 9.67 -2.66 13.59
C ARG A 182 9.90 -4.11 13.18
N GLY A 183 9.14 -4.60 12.22
CA GLY A 183 9.33 -5.93 11.62
C GLY A 183 10.59 -6.03 10.77
N ASP A 184 10.77 -7.15 10.11
CA ASP A 184 11.91 -7.43 9.27
C ASP A 184 11.54 -7.40 7.78
N LEU A 185 12.54 -7.20 6.93
CA LEU A 185 12.38 -7.34 5.49
C LEU A 185 12.95 -8.70 5.06
N LEU A 186 12.14 -9.46 4.35
CA LEU A 186 12.47 -10.76 3.81
C LEU A 186 12.68 -10.63 2.30
N ALA A 187 13.94 -10.58 1.86
CA ALA A 187 14.28 -10.49 0.45
C ALA A 187 14.52 -11.89 -0.11
N THR A 188 13.65 -12.32 -1.02
CA THR A 188 13.75 -13.64 -1.66
C THR A 188 14.47 -13.51 -3.00
N ALA A 189 15.61 -14.17 -3.13
CA ALA A 189 16.39 -14.17 -4.36
C ALA A 189 15.61 -14.84 -5.50
N ARG A 190 15.51 -14.15 -6.62
CA ARG A 190 14.90 -14.63 -7.86
C ARG A 190 15.90 -14.48 -8.99
N ILE A 191 16.42 -15.59 -9.50
CA ILE A 191 17.34 -15.55 -10.64
C ILE A 191 16.56 -15.19 -11.89
N VAL A 192 17.02 -14.15 -12.58
CA VAL A 192 16.43 -13.66 -13.82
C VAL A 192 17.47 -13.82 -14.93
N LEU A 193 17.07 -14.48 -16.01
CA LEU A 193 17.89 -14.62 -17.21
C LEU A 193 17.85 -13.33 -18.05
N PRO A 194 18.87 -13.06 -18.87
CA PRO A 194 18.85 -11.91 -19.77
C PRO A 194 17.63 -12.02 -20.73
N GLY A 195 16.98 -10.87 -20.96
CA GLY A 195 15.73 -10.83 -21.76
C GLY A 195 15.90 -11.08 -23.26
N LYS A 196 17.14 -11.09 -23.76
CA LYS A 196 17.48 -11.48 -25.12
C LYS A 196 18.33 -12.75 -25.07
N ASN A 197 18.07 -13.68 -25.99
CA ASN A 197 18.91 -14.84 -26.16
C ASN A 197 20.32 -14.38 -26.54
N ASP A 198 21.26 -14.70 -25.67
CA ASP A 198 22.68 -14.45 -25.87
C ASP A 198 23.28 -15.75 -26.42
N ALA A 199 23.78 -15.70 -27.65
CA ALA A 199 24.33 -16.86 -28.33
C ALA A 199 25.54 -17.46 -27.59
N GLU A 200 26.37 -16.61 -26.98
CA GLU A 200 27.51 -17.04 -26.19
C GLU A 200 27.10 -17.76 -24.92
N LEU A 201 26.04 -17.24 -24.25
CA LEU A 201 25.47 -17.89 -23.08
C LEU A 201 24.84 -19.25 -23.44
N GLU A 202 24.14 -19.32 -24.57
CA GLU A 202 23.56 -20.58 -25.04
C GLU A 202 24.64 -21.64 -25.33
N GLU A 203 25.72 -21.25 -26.00
CA GLU A 203 26.86 -22.15 -26.31
C GLU A 203 27.51 -22.63 -25.02
N LEU A 204 27.75 -21.74 -24.06
CA LEU A 204 28.30 -22.09 -22.76
C LEU A 204 27.38 -23.09 -22.03
N MET A 205 26.06 -22.88 -22.07
CA MET A 205 25.09 -23.76 -21.42
C MET A 205 25.00 -25.13 -22.10
N ARG A 206 25.11 -25.19 -23.43
CA ARG A 206 25.20 -26.47 -24.18
C ARG A 206 26.41 -27.27 -23.77
N LYS A 207 27.57 -26.61 -23.72
CA LYS A 207 28.83 -27.22 -23.27
C LYS A 207 28.71 -27.72 -21.83
N TRP A 208 28.22 -26.88 -20.94
CA TRP A 208 28.06 -27.28 -19.54
C TRP A 208 27.10 -28.46 -19.38
N ARG A 209 25.98 -28.46 -20.10
CA ARG A 209 25.03 -29.57 -20.08
C ARG A 209 25.65 -30.90 -20.51
N SER A 210 26.57 -30.90 -21.49
CA SER A 210 27.24 -32.12 -21.95
C SER A 210 28.31 -32.61 -20.97
N GLU A 211 29.02 -31.70 -20.30
CA GLU A 211 30.15 -32.05 -19.43
C GLU A 211 29.71 -32.28 -17.96
N LYS A 212 28.74 -31.53 -17.47
CA LYS A 212 28.34 -31.50 -16.05
C LYS A 212 26.83 -31.50 -15.89
N ALA A 213 26.17 -32.45 -16.51
CA ALA A 213 24.71 -32.57 -16.36
C ALA A 213 24.33 -32.82 -14.91
N TYR A 214 23.38 -32.04 -14.41
CA TYR A 214 22.77 -32.23 -13.10
C TYR A 214 21.24 -32.20 -13.21
N ASP A 215 20.56 -32.88 -12.33
CA ASP A 215 19.10 -32.91 -12.28
C ASP A 215 18.62 -32.44 -10.90
N PRO A 216 18.12 -31.22 -10.80
CA PRO A 216 17.65 -30.67 -9.53
C PRO A 216 16.39 -31.36 -8.99
N ARG A 217 15.72 -32.20 -9.80
CA ARG A 217 14.49 -32.93 -9.41
C ARG A 217 14.78 -34.25 -8.71
N LYS A 218 16.04 -34.76 -8.78
CA LYS A 218 16.42 -36.02 -8.16
C LYS A 218 16.81 -35.92 -6.69
N GLY A 219 16.79 -34.71 -6.10
CA GLY A 219 17.20 -34.46 -4.73
C GLY A 219 16.15 -33.77 -3.85
N SER A 220 14.87 -33.80 -4.26
CA SER A 220 13.75 -33.23 -3.48
C SER A 220 12.98 -34.31 -2.76
#